data_95ff985b0e60431ba577424b8ddc761b
#
_entry.id   95ff985b0e60431ba577424b8ddc761b
#
_cell.length_a   1.000
_cell.length_b   1.000
_cell.length_c   1.000
_cell.angle_alpha   90.00
_cell.angle_beta   90.00
_cell.angle_gamma   90.00
#
_symmetry.space_group_name_H-M   'P 1'
#
loop_
_entity.id
_entity.type
_entity.pdbx_description
1 polymer ?
#
loop_
_entity_poly.entity_id
_entity_poly.type
_entity_poly.pdbx_seq_one_letter_code
_entity_poly.pdbx_strand_id
1 'polypeptide(L)'
;ENAGKTANYSNEKNKIGIYNADSRELKNIYTSLSAIKLVENSIADVVPINEGAKKFTEILNLETTSINDYIPNEELMKRIQKNSVNIYPTFTENAPMFPLESFEMGVPCLLGNNNDYFVGTKLGEYVILESEDDAEYIKERIENVLKNREEVMELYRQWKKDFDKKCEELVEEFIKIN
;
A
#
# COMPACT_ATOMS: atom_id res chain seq x y z
N GLU A 1 37.16 6.89 -6.00
CA GLU A 1 36.95 5.76 -5.07
C GLU A 1 35.63 5.98 -4.34
N ASN A 2 34.51 5.52 -4.93
CA ASN A 2 33.21 5.48 -4.28
C ASN A 2 32.94 4.02 -3.87
N ALA A 3 33.30 3.72 -2.63
CA ALA A 3 32.96 2.46 -1.99
C ALA A 3 31.43 2.39 -1.86
N GLY A 4 30.84 1.38 -2.46
CA GLY A 4 29.44 1.08 -2.38
C GLY A 4 29.00 0.93 -0.92
N LYS A 5 28.02 1.75 -0.51
CA LYS A 5 27.23 1.48 0.68
C LYS A 5 26.33 0.28 0.38
N THR A 6 26.79 -0.90 0.75
CA THR A 6 25.91 -2.05 0.92
C THR A 6 24.84 -1.67 1.93
N ALA A 7 23.59 -1.70 1.50
CA ALA A 7 22.46 -1.56 2.42
C ALA A 7 22.60 -2.65 3.48
N ASN A 8 22.82 -2.25 4.72
CA ASN A 8 22.66 -3.12 5.86
C ASN A 8 21.18 -3.49 5.91
N TYR A 9 20.85 -4.70 5.46
CA TYR A 9 19.58 -5.31 5.80
C TYR A 9 19.58 -5.47 7.32
N SER A 10 18.89 -4.55 8.00
CA SER A 10 18.60 -4.68 9.41
C SER A 10 17.86 -6.00 9.62
N ASN A 11 18.10 -6.68 10.74
CA ASN A 11 17.35 -7.89 11.14
C ASN A 11 15.85 -7.59 11.45
N GLU A 12 15.35 -6.44 11.07
CA GLU A 12 13.97 -6.03 11.25
C GLU A 12 13.11 -6.63 10.15
N LYS A 13 11.97 -7.20 10.57
CA LYS A 13 11.00 -7.79 9.65
C LYS A 13 10.32 -6.71 8.81
N ASN A 14 10.05 -7.02 7.55
CA ASN A 14 9.25 -6.17 6.68
C ASN A 14 7.80 -6.14 7.16
N LYS A 15 7.37 -5.01 7.68
CA LYS A 15 6.00 -4.83 8.13
C LYS A 15 5.14 -4.36 6.97
N ILE A 16 4.14 -5.16 6.60
CA ILE A 16 3.28 -4.93 5.43
C ILE A 16 1.85 -4.67 5.92
N GLY A 17 1.30 -3.50 5.58
CA GLY A 17 0.02 -3.02 6.09
C GLY A 17 -1.17 -3.35 5.19
N ILE A 18 -2.29 -3.77 5.82
CA ILE A 18 -3.62 -3.92 5.22
C ILE A 18 -4.60 -3.16 6.12
N TYR A 19 -5.17 -2.03 5.64
CA TYR A 19 -5.99 -1.14 6.47
C TYR A 19 -7.43 -0.97 6.00
N ASN A 20 -7.97 -1.96 5.35
CA ASN A 20 -9.30 -1.91 4.80
C ASN A 20 -9.96 -3.28 4.79
N ALA A 21 -9.47 -4.13 5.67
CA ALA A 21 -9.88 -5.49 5.83
C ALA A 21 -11.21 -5.62 6.59
N ASP A 22 -12.27 -4.98 6.08
CA ASP A 22 -13.60 -5.33 6.53
C ASP A 22 -14.01 -6.72 6.00
N SER A 23 -15.17 -7.20 6.39
CA SER A 23 -15.67 -8.52 6.01
C SER A 23 -16.07 -8.64 4.54
N ARG A 24 -15.93 -7.57 3.72
CA ARG A 24 -16.31 -7.60 2.31
C ARG A 24 -15.26 -8.31 1.47
N GLU A 25 -15.67 -9.31 0.70
CA GLU A 25 -14.80 -10.06 -0.22
C GLU A 25 -14.06 -9.16 -1.21
N LEU A 26 -14.71 -8.04 -1.60
CA LEU A 26 -14.15 -7.03 -2.50
C LEU A 26 -12.83 -6.39 -1.99
N LYS A 27 -12.56 -6.50 -0.69
CA LYS A 27 -11.34 -5.99 -0.07
C LYS A 27 -10.14 -6.95 -0.14
N ASN A 28 -10.38 -8.15 -0.67
CA ASN A 28 -9.34 -9.10 -1.05
C ASN A 28 -8.30 -9.44 0.04
N ILE A 29 -8.77 -9.55 1.28
CA ILE A 29 -7.88 -9.76 2.43
C ILE A 29 -7.14 -11.10 2.37
N TYR A 30 -7.77 -12.16 1.90
CA TYR A 30 -7.18 -13.52 1.93
C TYR A 30 -6.02 -13.64 0.95
N THR A 31 -6.14 -13.12 -0.28
CA THR A 31 -5.03 -13.05 -1.24
C THR A 31 -3.91 -12.17 -0.72
N SER A 32 -4.26 -11.03 -0.10
CA SER A 32 -3.29 -10.12 0.53
C SER A 32 -2.46 -10.83 1.60
N LEU A 33 -3.11 -11.55 2.52
CA LEU A 33 -2.42 -12.31 3.57
C LEU A 33 -1.57 -13.44 3.00
N SER A 34 -2.05 -14.12 1.96
CA SER A 34 -1.30 -15.15 1.25
C SER A 34 -0.03 -14.56 0.61
N ALA A 35 -0.15 -13.42 -0.08
CA ALA A 35 0.99 -12.73 -0.67
C ALA A 35 2.04 -12.32 0.38
N ILE A 36 1.59 -11.73 1.50
CA ILE A 36 2.50 -11.35 2.59
C ILE A 36 3.21 -12.58 3.16
N LYS A 37 2.52 -13.71 3.30
CA LYS A 37 3.14 -14.95 3.76
C LYS A 37 4.29 -15.43 2.87
N LEU A 38 4.21 -15.16 1.58
CA LEU A 38 5.25 -15.53 0.61
C LEU A 38 6.46 -14.58 0.65
N VAL A 39 6.32 -13.38 1.19
CA VAL A 39 7.44 -12.44 1.37
C VAL A 39 8.31 -12.90 2.53
N GLU A 40 9.59 -13.09 2.26
CA GLU A 40 10.56 -13.53 3.27
C GLU A 40 10.70 -12.48 4.38
N ASN A 41 10.78 -12.96 5.63
CA ASN A 41 10.96 -12.11 6.81
C ASN A 41 9.92 -10.98 6.94
N SER A 42 8.64 -11.31 6.78
CA SER A 42 7.52 -10.36 6.82
C SER A 42 6.62 -10.51 8.04
N ILE A 43 5.92 -9.43 8.38
CA ILE A 43 4.81 -9.35 9.35
C ILE A 43 3.64 -8.64 8.69
N ALA A 44 2.41 -9.17 8.82
CA ALA A 44 1.21 -8.47 8.40
C ALA A 44 0.70 -7.53 9.50
N ASP A 45 0.43 -6.28 9.14
CA ASP A 45 -0.22 -5.30 10.00
C ASP A 45 -1.64 -5.02 9.51
N VAL A 46 -2.65 -5.54 10.22
CA VAL A 46 -4.04 -5.60 9.71
C VAL A 46 -5.00 -4.89 10.64
N VAL A 47 -5.72 -3.88 10.13
CA VAL A 47 -6.71 -3.10 10.91
C VAL A 47 -7.88 -2.67 10.03
N PRO A 48 -9.12 -3.01 10.41
CA PRO A 48 -9.48 -4.04 11.37
C PRO A 48 -9.24 -5.44 10.80
N ILE A 49 -9.02 -6.43 11.65
CA ILE A 49 -8.99 -7.83 11.25
C ILE A 49 -10.27 -8.53 11.72
N ASN A 50 -10.97 -9.22 10.82
CA ASN A 50 -12.11 -10.03 11.18
C ASN A 50 -11.69 -11.44 11.65
N GLU A 51 -12.61 -12.16 12.30
CA GLU A 51 -12.33 -13.50 12.85
C GLU A 51 -11.93 -14.54 11.78
N GLY A 52 -12.47 -14.43 10.56
CA GLY A 52 -12.10 -15.31 9.46
C GLY A 52 -10.64 -15.10 9.00
N ALA A 53 -10.27 -13.83 8.81
CA ALA A 53 -8.91 -13.46 8.44
C ALA A 53 -7.91 -13.81 9.56
N LYS A 54 -8.28 -13.65 10.83
CA LYS A 54 -7.45 -14.06 11.97
C LYS A 54 -7.18 -15.56 11.98
N LYS A 55 -8.21 -16.39 11.81
CA LYS A 55 -8.04 -17.84 11.67
C LYS A 55 -7.18 -18.20 10.45
N PHE A 56 -7.33 -17.45 9.37
CA PHE A 56 -6.52 -17.69 8.17
C PHE A 56 -5.04 -17.39 8.40
N THR A 57 -4.70 -16.31 9.13
CA THR A 57 -3.30 -16.05 9.52
C THR A 57 -2.70 -17.15 10.39
N GLU A 58 -3.49 -17.76 11.28
CA GLU A 58 -3.07 -18.91 12.09
C GLU A 58 -2.78 -20.14 11.19
N ILE A 59 -3.65 -20.44 10.23
CA ILE A 59 -3.46 -21.53 9.26
C ILE A 59 -2.19 -21.33 8.45
N LEU A 60 -1.94 -20.10 7.97
CA LEU A 60 -0.75 -19.73 7.23
C LEU A 60 0.52 -19.72 8.10
N ASN A 61 0.41 -19.78 9.40
CA ASN A 61 1.50 -19.49 10.33
C ASN A 61 2.19 -18.14 9.95
N LEU A 62 1.36 -17.11 9.76
CA LEU A 62 1.79 -15.75 9.42
C LEU A 62 1.80 -14.89 10.69
N GLU A 63 2.95 -14.30 11.01
CA GLU A 63 3.03 -13.36 12.12
C GLU A 63 2.27 -12.06 11.81
N THR A 64 1.46 -11.61 12.79
CA THR A 64 0.62 -10.42 12.61
C THR A 64 0.70 -9.47 13.79
N THR A 65 0.56 -8.16 13.48
CA THR A 65 0.18 -7.12 14.42
C THR A 65 -1.18 -6.59 13.99
N SER A 66 -2.26 -7.05 14.63
CA SER A 66 -3.63 -6.74 14.18
C SER A 66 -4.48 -6.17 15.31
N ILE A 67 -5.52 -5.42 14.92
CA ILE A 67 -6.55 -4.89 15.81
C ILE A 67 -7.91 -5.29 15.24
N ASN A 68 -8.81 -5.80 16.11
CA ASN A 68 -10.13 -6.27 15.66
C ASN A 68 -11.11 -5.13 15.36
N ASP A 69 -10.87 -3.96 15.93
CA ASP A 69 -11.78 -2.81 15.86
C ASP A 69 -11.17 -1.68 15.00
N TYR A 70 -12.03 -0.75 14.59
CA TYR A 70 -11.59 0.50 14.01
C TYR A 70 -10.89 1.36 15.08
N ILE A 71 -9.82 2.02 14.65
CA ILE A 71 -9.05 2.94 15.48
C ILE A 71 -9.20 4.38 14.99
N PRO A 72 -8.98 5.38 15.86
CA PRO A 72 -8.99 6.78 15.45
C PRO A 72 -7.98 7.06 14.32
N ASN A 73 -8.32 7.98 13.42
CA ASN A 73 -7.50 8.29 12.25
C ASN A 73 -6.06 8.67 12.62
N GLU A 74 -5.87 9.46 13.68
CA GLU A 74 -4.53 9.83 14.14
C GLU A 74 -3.67 8.62 14.55
N GLU A 75 -4.28 7.64 15.19
CA GLU A 75 -3.61 6.39 15.57
C GLU A 75 -3.31 5.54 14.32
N LEU A 76 -4.25 5.48 13.39
CA LEU A 76 -4.08 4.81 12.09
C LEU A 76 -2.89 5.38 11.33
N MET A 77 -2.79 6.70 11.19
CA MET A 77 -1.67 7.36 10.51
C MET A 77 -0.33 7.04 11.15
N LYS A 78 -0.25 7.09 12.48
CA LYS A 78 0.96 6.70 13.23
C LYS A 78 1.34 5.23 13.03
N ARG A 79 0.37 4.38 12.76
CA ARG A 79 0.57 2.96 12.52
C ARG A 79 1.06 2.72 11.09
N ILE A 80 0.44 3.36 10.12
CA ILE A 80 0.83 3.32 8.70
C ILE A 80 2.30 3.67 8.53
N GLN A 81 2.77 4.75 9.16
CA GLN A 81 4.17 5.22 9.08
C GLN A 81 5.22 4.17 9.48
N LYS A 82 4.84 3.16 10.26
CA LYS A 82 5.76 2.12 10.74
C LYS A 82 5.90 0.95 9.77
N ASN A 83 5.19 0.98 8.66
CA ASN A 83 5.23 -0.10 7.68
C ASN A 83 6.33 0.13 6.64
N SER A 84 6.82 -0.95 6.10
CA SER A 84 7.76 -0.93 4.98
C SER A 84 7.03 -0.64 3.66
N VAL A 85 5.82 -1.21 3.51
CA VAL A 85 4.91 -1.02 2.38
C VAL A 85 3.48 -1.31 2.85
N ASN A 86 2.50 -0.67 2.21
CA ASN A 86 1.09 -1.01 2.37
C ASN A 86 0.53 -1.62 1.08
N ILE A 87 -0.51 -2.44 1.20
CA ILE A 87 -1.16 -3.04 0.04
C ILE A 87 -2.67 -2.83 0.09
N TYR A 88 -3.25 -2.55 -1.07
CA TYR A 88 -4.66 -2.24 -1.27
C TYR A 88 -5.20 -2.89 -2.55
N PRO A 89 -5.09 -4.22 -2.71
CA PRO A 89 -5.49 -4.94 -3.91
C PRO A 89 -7.00 -5.21 -3.92
N THR A 90 -7.81 -4.16 -3.82
CA THR A 90 -9.27 -4.27 -3.83
C THR A 90 -9.78 -4.51 -5.24
N PHE A 91 -10.84 -5.30 -5.40
CA PHE A 91 -11.44 -5.60 -6.71
C PHE A 91 -12.30 -4.46 -7.26
N THR A 92 -12.76 -3.56 -6.42
CA THR A 92 -13.54 -2.39 -6.85
C THR A 92 -13.37 -1.23 -5.88
N GLU A 93 -13.12 -0.08 -6.44
CA GLU A 93 -13.06 1.21 -5.75
C GLU A 93 -13.54 2.32 -6.67
N ASN A 94 -13.84 3.47 -6.09
CA ASN A 94 -14.16 4.65 -6.86
C ASN A 94 -13.04 5.70 -6.73
N ALA A 95 -12.79 6.17 -5.51
CA ALA A 95 -11.74 7.14 -5.21
C ALA A 95 -11.06 6.75 -3.88
N PRO A 96 -10.16 5.76 -3.89
CA PRO A 96 -9.56 5.26 -2.67
C PRO A 96 -8.61 6.28 -2.06
N MET A 97 -8.89 6.77 -0.86
CA MET A 97 -8.03 7.72 -0.17
C MET A 97 -6.80 7.05 0.46
N PHE A 98 -6.94 5.80 0.89
CA PHE A 98 -5.89 5.09 1.63
C PHE A 98 -4.54 5.04 0.90
N PRO A 99 -4.43 4.75 -0.41
CA PRO A 99 -3.14 4.79 -1.11
C PRO A 99 -2.46 6.16 -1.03
N LEU A 100 -3.21 7.25 -1.16
CA LEU A 100 -2.67 8.61 -1.06
C LEU A 100 -2.22 8.91 0.37
N GLU A 101 -3.03 8.57 1.37
CA GLU A 101 -2.68 8.71 2.80
C GLU A 101 -1.40 7.94 3.14
N SER A 102 -1.24 6.73 2.61
CA SER A 102 -0.03 5.93 2.78
C SER A 102 1.22 6.63 2.25
N PHE A 103 1.15 7.14 1.04
CA PHE A 103 2.27 7.87 0.43
C PHE A 103 2.57 9.17 1.20
N GLU A 104 1.55 9.92 1.66
CA GLU A 104 1.73 11.12 2.49
C GLU A 104 2.42 10.79 3.82
N MET A 105 2.17 9.60 4.36
CA MET A 105 2.87 9.11 5.55
C MET A 105 4.28 8.57 5.25
N GLY A 106 4.77 8.68 4.01
CA GLY A 106 6.10 8.24 3.61
C GLY A 106 6.21 6.74 3.36
N VAL A 107 5.10 6.05 3.13
CA VAL A 107 5.05 4.60 2.91
C VAL A 107 4.44 4.29 1.54
N PRO A 108 5.15 3.58 0.64
CA PRO A 108 4.59 3.16 -0.63
C PRO A 108 3.35 2.31 -0.44
N CYS A 109 2.40 2.39 -1.38
CA CYS A 109 1.20 1.56 -1.37
C CYS A 109 1.00 0.92 -2.75
N LEU A 110 0.89 -0.41 -2.77
CA LEU A 110 0.41 -1.15 -3.94
C LEU A 110 -1.12 -1.08 -3.97
N LEU A 111 -1.70 -0.84 -5.14
CA LEU A 111 -3.15 -0.70 -5.31
C LEU A 111 -3.65 -1.44 -6.55
N GLY A 112 -4.93 -1.86 -6.53
CA GLY A 112 -5.56 -2.53 -7.66
C GLY A 112 -5.76 -1.62 -8.86
N ASN A 113 -5.90 -2.22 -10.04
CA ASN A 113 -6.12 -1.53 -11.32
C ASN A 113 -7.61 -1.17 -11.52
N ASN A 114 -8.22 -0.52 -10.54
CA ASN A 114 -9.64 -0.19 -10.54
C ASN A 114 -9.91 1.30 -10.24
N ASN A 115 -8.90 2.13 -10.45
CA ASN A 115 -8.95 3.58 -10.30
C ASN A 115 -7.91 4.22 -11.22
N ASP A 116 -8.03 5.53 -11.45
CA ASP A 116 -7.19 6.27 -12.38
C ASP A 116 -5.90 6.85 -11.75
N TYR A 117 -5.63 6.56 -10.46
CA TYR A 117 -4.42 7.05 -9.83
C TYR A 117 -3.18 6.40 -10.46
N PHE A 118 -2.21 7.22 -10.78
CA PHE A 118 -0.90 6.83 -11.30
C PHE A 118 -0.91 6.16 -12.69
N VAL A 119 -2.08 5.99 -13.33
CA VAL A 119 -2.18 5.39 -14.67
C VAL A 119 -1.35 6.17 -15.68
N GLY A 120 -0.57 5.46 -16.50
CA GLY A 120 0.31 6.04 -17.50
C GLY A 120 1.54 6.77 -16.97
N THR A 121 1.85 6.61 -15.68
CA THR A 121 3.03 7.20 -15.05
C THR A 121 4.08 6.13 -14.70
N LYS A 122 5.34 6.52 -14.58
CA LYS A 122 6.40 5.63 -14.08
C LYS A 122 6.11 5.13 -12.66
N LEU A 123 5.44 5.92 -11.83
CA LEU A 123 4.98 5.47 -10.51
C LEU A 123 4.01 4.30 -10.64
N GLY A 124 3.04 4.40 -11.56
CA GLY A 124 2.05 3.33 -11.81
C GLY A 124 2.70 2.00 -12.18
N GLU A 125 3.80 2.01 -12.94
CA GLU A 125 4.56 0.79 -13.28
C GLU A 125 5.07 0.06 -12.01
N TYR A 126 5.33 0.78 -10.93
CA TYR A 126 5.74 0.19 -9.66
C TYR A 126 4.57 -0.26 -8.80
N VAL A 127 3.47 0.48 -8.75
CA VAL A 127 2.49 0.36 -7.67
C VAL A 127 1.12 -0.13 -8.09
N ILE A 128 0.76 -0.10 -9.38
CA ILE A 128 -0.50 -0.66 -9.88
C ILE A 128 -0.34 -2.18 -10.02
N LEU A 129 -1.29 -2.91 -9.45
CA LEU A 129 -1.41 -4.35 -9.59
C LEU A 129 -2.31 -4.67 -10.78
N GLU A 130 -1.81 -5.43 -11.74
CA GLU A 130 -2.57 -5.88 -12.90
C GLU A 130 -3.39 -7.14 -12.60
N SER A 131 -3.03 -7.85 -11.53
CA SER A 131 -3.69 -9.09 -11.08
C SER A 131 -3.80 -9.03 -9.54
N GLU A 132 -4.97 -8.65 -9.05
CA GLU A 132 -5.24 -8.50 -7.61
C GLU A 132 -5.52 -9.83 -6.92
N ASP A 133 -5.78 -10.89 -7.66
CA ASP A 133 -6.12 -12.24 -7.19
C ASP A 133 -4.95 -13.23 -7.21
N ASP A 134 -3.77 -12.81 -7.69
CA ASP A 134 -2.56 -13.60 -7.74
C ASP A 134 -1.60 -13.25 -6.59
N ALA A 135 -1.52 -14.13 -5.58
CA ALA A 135 -0.70 -13.91 -4.41
C ALA A 135 0.81 -13.91 -4.72
N GLU A 136 1.27 -14.72 -5.68
CA GLU A 136 2.68 -14.75 -6.06
C GLU A 136 3.07 -13.48 -6.83
N TYR A 137 2.22 -13.03 -7.74
CA TYR A 137 2.42 -11.77 -8.43
C TYR A 137 2.45 -10.58 -7.45
N ILE A 138 1.49 -10.51 -6.49
CA ILE A 138 1.48 -9.46 -5.47
C ILE A 138 2.77 -9.50 -4.63
N LYS A 139 3.23 -10.68 -4.23
CA LYS A 139 4.50 -10.85 -3.52
C LYS A 139 5.68 -10.30 -4.31
N GLU A 140 5.80 -10.59 -5.60
CA GLU A 140 6.87 -10.06 -6.45
C GLU A 140 6.81 -8.53 -6.54
N ARG A 141 5.60 -7.96 -6.61
CA ARG A 141 5.40 -6.51 -6.62
C ARG A 141 5.79 -5.87 -5.28
N ILE A 142 5.46 -6.50 -4.14
CA ILE A 142 5.89 -6.06 -2.81
C ILE A 142 7.44 -6.00 -2.76
N GLU A 143 8.10 -7.07 -3.14
CA GLU A 143 9.58 -7.15 -3.11
C GLU A 143 10.23 -6.11 -4.03
N ASN A 144 9.65 -5.88 -5.22
CA ASN A 144 10.12 -4.85 -6.14
C ASN A 144 10.01 -3.44 -5.54
N VAL A 145 8.88 -3.12 -4.90
CA VAL A 145 8.68 -1.82 -4.25
C VAL A 145 9.61 -1.66 -3.05
N LEU A 146 9.79 -2.69 -2.23
CA LEU A 146 10.73 -2.66 -1.10
C LEU A 146 12.16 -2.38 -1.56
N LYS A 147 12.60 -3.03 -2.65
CA LYS A 147 13.92 -2.84 -3.25
C LYS A 147 14.13 -1.44 -3.80
N ASN A 148 13.10 -0.84 -4.38
CA ASN A 148 13.18 0.46 -5.06
C ASN A 148 12.46 1.59 -4.29
N ARG A 149 12.31 1.43 -2.97
CA ARG A 149 11.47 2.29 -2.13
C ARG A 149 11.77 3.78 -2.28
N GLU A 150 13.03 4.17 -2.31
CA GLU A 150 13.44 5.58 -2.44
C GLU A 150 13.01 6.16 -3.79
N GLU A 151 13.19 5.42 -4.89
CA GLU A 151 12.75 5.82 -6.22
C GLU A 151 11.22 5.95 -6.29
N VAL A 152 10.49 4.97 -5.74
CA VAL A 152 9.01 4.99 -5.70
C VAL A 152 8.50 6.22 -4.95
N MET A 153 9.09 6.54 -3.81
CA MET A 153 8.72 7.73 -3.04
C MET A 153 9.06 9.04 -3.74
N GLU A 154 10.16 9.10 -4.49
CA GLU A 154 10.50 10.28 -5.29
C GLU A 154 9.53 10.47 -6.45
N LEU A 155 9.18 9.39 -7.15
CA LEU A 155 8.18 9.41 -8.21
C LEU A 155 6.80 9.90 -7.71
N TYR A 156 6.42 9.49 -6.49
CA TYR A 156 5.21 10.01 -5.87
C TYR A 156 5.26 11.52 -5.61
N ARG A 157 6.36 12.04 -5.07
CA ARG A 157 6.50 13.49 -4.83
C ARG A 157 6.39 14.31 -6.12
N GLN A 158 6.97 13.80 -7.22
CA GLN A 158 6.86 14.44 -8.54
C GLN A 158 5.43 14.39 -9.06
N TRP A 159 4.80 13.22 -9.02
CA TRP A 159 3.40 13.05 -9.43
C TRP A 159 2.46 13.95 -8.63
N LYS A 160 2.62 13.99 -7.30
CA LYS A 160 1.79 14.83 -6.43
C LYS A 160 1.89 16.30 -6.78
N LYS A 161 3.10 16.80 -7.02
CA LYS A 161 3.30 18.21 -7.40
C LYS A 161 2.55 18.57 -8.68
N ASP A 162 2.60 17.69 -9.70
CA ASP A 162 1.92 17.91 -10.96
C ASP A 162 0.39 17.77 -10.81
N PHE A 163 -0.05 16.84 -9.98
CA PHE A 163 -1.46 16.62 -9.66
C PHE A 163 -2.06 17.82 -8.90
N ASP A 164 -1.40 18.29 -7.86
CA ASP A 164 -1.85 19.44 -7.06
C ASP A 164 -1.98 20.68 -7.95
N LYS A 165 -0.97 20.96 -8.79
CA LYS A 165 -1.02 22.08 -9.75
C LYS A 165 -2.22 21.98 -10.71
N LYS A 166 -2.48 20.79 -11.24
CA LYS A 166 -3.64 20.55 -12.11
C LYS A 166 -4.96 20.76 -11.38
N CYS A 167 -5.06 20.34 -10.12
CA CYS A 167 -6.24 20.58 -9.30
C CYS A 167 -6.48 22.09 -9.05
N GLU A 168 -5.42 22.84 -8.75
CA GLU A 168 -5.51 24.30 -8.59
C GLU A 168 -5.99 24.98 -9.86
N GLU A 169 -5.43 24.63 -11.02
CA GLU A 169 -5.84 25.17 -12.34
C GLU A 169 -7.33 24.88 -12.61
N LEU A 170 -7.81 23.66 -12.34
CA LEU A 170 -9.21 23.29 -12.54
C LEU A 170 -10.17 24.06 -11.60
N VAL A 171 -9.77 24.28 -10.35
CA VAL A 171 -10.56 25.07 -9.40
C VAL A 171 -10.65 26.54 -9.86
N GLU A 172 -9.53 27.12 -10.31
CA GLU A 172 -9.52 28.48 -10.86
C GLU A 172 -10.41 28.63 -12.11
N GLU A 173 -10.38 27.65 -13.01
CA GLU A 173 -11.27 27.65 -14.19
C GLU A 173 -12.72 27.58 -13.78
N PHE A 174 -13.07 26.69 -12.82
CA PHE A 174 -14.44 26.58 -12.32
C PHE A 174 -14.97 27.89 -11.70
N ILE A 175 -14.12 28.59 -10.92
CA ILE A 175 -14.49 29.89 -10.31
C ILE A 175 -14.70 30.98 -11.38
N LYS A 176 -13.96 30.94 -12.50
CA LYS A 176 -14.11 31.92 -13.59
C LYS A 176 -15.37 31.74 -14.43
N ILE A 177 -15.94 30.52 -14.43
CA ILE A 177 -17.16 30.19 -15.18
C ILE A 177 -18.44 30.57 -14.42
N ASN A 178 -18.37 30.70 -13.12
CA ASN A 178 -19.49 31.05 -12.23
C ASN A 178 -19.34 32.46 -11.67
#